data_9370625619c07774101a481da6dafccf
#
_entry.id   9370625619c07774101a481da6dafccf
#
_cell.length_a   1.000
_cell.length_b   1.000
_cell.length_c   1.000
_cell.angle_alpha   90.00
_cell.angle_beta   90.00
_cell.angle_gamma   90.00
#
_symmetry.space_group_name_H-M   'P 1'
#
loop_
_entity.id
_entity.type
_entity.pdbx_description
1 polymer ?
#
loop_
_entity_poly.entity_id
_entity_poly.type
_entity_poly.pdbx_seq_one_letter_code
_entity_poly.pdbx_strand_id
1 'polypeptide(L)'
;TAESVSSAEYIVREVKKHRRAWLAAAVLLVVVLGGIGYLALLRPEPINSIAVLPFVNGTGNSDNDYLSDGLSENLINDLSRLPRLKVIARSSSFRYRGENVDIQDAARKLGVGAILTGRVSRRGDDLQISAELINTADNTRIWADVYNRSVSDAMKVPEEIVQAISE
;
A
#
# COMPACT_ATOMS: atom_id res chain seq x y z
N THR A 1 28.30 -4.79 70.74
CA THR A 1 28.69 -4.89 69.33
C THR A 1 27.49 -5.37 68.54
N ALA A 2 26.78 -4.42 67.94
CA ALA A 2 25.67 -4.70 67.05
C ALA A 2 26.25 -4.95 65.65
N GLU A 3 26.13 -6.16 65.15
CA GLU A 3 26.43 -6.49 63.73
C GLU A 3 25.38 -5.84 62.85
N SER A 4 25.82 -4.85 62.08
CA SER A 4 25.02 -4.28 60.99
C SER A 4 24.94 -5.28 59.88
N VAL A 5 23.89 -6.06 59.85
CA VAL A 5 23.59 -6.90 58.70
C VAL A 5 23.37 -5.96 57.50
N SER A 6 24.28 -6.02 56.54
CA SER A 6 24.27 -5.16 55.36
C SER A 6 22.95 -5.34 54.58
N SER A 7 22.29 -4.26 54.23
CA SER A 7 21.08 -4.27 53.41
C SER A 7 21.23 -5.07 52.13
N ALA A 8 22.45 -5.25 51.65
CA ALA A 8 22.77 -6.05 50.49
C ALA A 8 22.56 -7.56 50.71
N GLU A 9 22.85 -8.06 51.93
CA GLU A 9 22.65 -9.49 52.25
C GLU A 9 21.19 -9.88 52.38
N TYR A 10 20.35 -8.95 52.85
CA TYR A 10 18.92 -9.13 52.92
C TYR A 10 18.31 -9.25 51.54
N ILE A 11 18.69 -8.35 50.58
CA ILE A 11 18.25 -8.39 49.18
C ILE A 11 18.66 -9.68 48.49
N VAL A 12 19.88 -10.12 48.67
CA VAL A 12 20.40 -11.35 48.06
C VAL A 12 19.69 -12.61 48.59
N ARG A 13 19.33 -12.67 49.87
CA ARG A 13 18.56 -13.79 50.44
C ARG A 13 17.12 -13.84 49.91
N GLU A 14 16.45 -12.72 49.80
CA GLU A 14 15.07 -12.64 49.29
C GLU A 14 15.00 -13.02 47.81
N VAL A 15 15.95 -12.58 47.00
CA VAL A 15 16.07 -12.94 45.57
C VAL A 15 16.29 -14.45 45.40
N LYS A 16 17.08 -15.08 46.29
CA LYS A 16 17.36 -16.52 46.20
C LYS A 16 16.13 -17.38 46.53
N LYS A 17 15.26 -16.93 47.46
CA LYS A 17 14.02 -17.63 47.85
C LYS A 17 12.99 -17.63 46.71
N HIS A 18 12.93 -16.57 45.92
CA HIS A 18 12.00 -16.45 44.81
C HIS A 18 12.61 -16.56 43.42
N ARG A 19 13.81 -17.14 43.33
CA ARG A 19 14.57 -17.26 42.06
C ARG A 19 13.76 -17.86 40.91
N ARG A 20 12.92 -18.85 41.22
CA ARG A 20 12.06 -19.48 40.19
C ARG A 20 10.96 -18.51 39.71
N ALA A 21 10.39 -17.70 40.61
CA ALA A 21 9.39 -16.69 40.26
C ALA A 21 10.01 -15.56 39.45
N TRP A 22 11.21 -15.11 39.78
CA TRP A 22 11.94 -14.09 39.00
C TRP A 22 12.32 -14.58 37.60
N LEU A 23 12.76 -15.85 37.48
CA LEU A 23 13.04 -16.46 36.18
C LEU A 23 11.80 -16.61 35.35
N ALA A 24 10.67 -17.01 35.93
CA ALA A 24 9.40 -17.12 35.25
C ALA A 24 8.90 -15.73 34.77
N ALA A 25 9.04 -14.68 35.60
CA ALA A 25 8.69 -13.31 35.22
C ALA A 25 9.58 -12.77 34.08
N ALA A 26 10.88 -13.07 34.13
CA ALA A 26 11.80 -12.67 33.04
C ALA A 26 11.48 -13.35 31.72
N VAL A 27 11.19 -14.67 31.75
CA VAL A 27 10.76 -15.42 30.56
C VAL A 27 9.45 -14.86 30.00
N LEU A 28 8.47 -14.61 30.87
CA LEU A 28 7.19 -14.02 30.48
C LEU A 28 7.39 -12.65 29.80
N LEU A 29 8.25 -11.82 30.37
CA LEU A 29 8.58 -10.48 29.81
C LEU A 29 9.19 -10.62 28.42
N VAL A 30 10.13 -11.54 28.21
CA VAL A 30 10.76 -11.78 26.91
C VAL A 30 9.74 -12.28 25.89
N VAL A 31 8.83 -13.18 26.29
CA VAL A 31 7.76 -13.68 25.42
C VAL A 31 6.79 -12.57 25.03
N VAL A 32 6.41 -11.73 25.99
CA VAL A 32 5.50 -10.59 25.73
C VAL A 32 6.16 -9.56 24.81
N LEU A 33 7.40 -9.17 25.09
CA LEU A 33 8.14 -8.21 24.26
C LEU A 33 8.41 -8.78 22.86
N GLY A 34 8.77 -10.06 22.77
CA GLY A 34 8.94 -10.76 21.49
C GLY A 34 7.63 -10.85 20.72
N GLY A 35 6.51 -11.14 21.39
CA GLY A 35 5.17 -11.16 20.78
C GLY A 35 4.73 -9.80 20.27
N ILE A 36 4.95 -8.73 21.05
CA ILE A 36 4.65 -7.35 20.64
C ILE A 36 5.51 -6.95 19.43
N GLY A 37 6.81 -7.26 19.46
CA GLY A 37 7.73 -7.00 18.35
C GLY A 37 7.32 -7.75 17.09
N TYR A 38 6.96 -9.02 17.21
CA TYR A 38 6.45 -9.82 16.09
C TYR A 38 5.15 -9.27 15.50
N LEU A 39 4.18 -8.89 16.34
CA LEU A 39 2.93 -8.26 15.89
C LEU A 39 3.17 -6.89 15.24
N ALA A 40 4.15 -6.13 15.70
CA ALA A 40 4.53 -4.84 15.10
C ALA A 40 5.14 -5.02 13.70
N LEU A 41 5.92 -6.09 13.49
CA LEU A 41 6.48 -6.45 12.17
C LEU A 41 5.43 -6.96 11.18
N LEU A 42 4.30 -7.49 11.68
CA LEU A 42 3.18 -7.97 10.85
C LEU A 42 2.18 -6.85 10.49
N ARG A 43 2.36 -5.63 11.01
CA ARG A 43 1.47 -4.52 10.63
C ARG A 43 1.73 -4.17 9.16
N PRO A 44 0.69 -4.19 8.29
CA PRO A 44 0.84 -3.70 6.94
C PRO A 44 1.26 -2.23 7.00
N GLU A 45 2.32 -1.89 6.29
CA GLU A 45 2.73 -0.49 6.17
C GLU A 45 1.62 0.30 5.48
N PRO A 46 1.27 1.49 5.99
CA PRO A 46 0.28 2.32 5.33
C PRO A 46 0.80 2.70 3.93
N ILE A 47 -0.06 2.57 2.93
CA ILE A 47 0.28 2.96 1.56
C ILE A 47 0.38 4.48 1.51
N ASN A 48 1.59 4.97 1.46
CA ASN A 48 1.91 6.40 1.40
C ASN A 48 2.47 6.83 0.04
N SER A 49 2.57 5.90 -0.90
CA SER A 49 3.11 6.13 -2.24
C SER A 49 2.41 5.28 -3.29
N ILE A 50 2.12 5.91 -4.44
CA ILE A 50 1.38 5.29 -5.53
C ILE A 50 1.99 5.66 -6.88
N ALA A 51 1.96 4.72 -7.81
CA ALA A 51 2.19 4.99 -9.23
C ALA A 51 0.93 4.64 -10.03
N VAL A 52 0.52 5.53 -10.91
CA VAL A 52 -0.51 5.25 -11.91
C VAL A 52 0.19 4.84 -13.19
N LEU A 53 0.01 3.60 -13.61
CA LEU A 53 0.50 3.14 -14.90
C LEU A 53 -0.44 3.59 -16.03
N PRO A 54 0.07 3.77 -17.26
CA PRO A 54 -0.79 4.05 -18.41
C PRO A 54 -1.88 2.99 -18.54
N PHE A 55 -3.14 3.42 -18.61
CA PHE A 55 -4.25 2.51 -18.85
C PHE A 55 -4.10 1.89 -20.22
N VAL A 56 -4.39 0.61 -20.31
CA VAL A 56 -4.31 -0.14 -21.56
C VAL A 56 -5.48 0.24 -22.45
N ASN A 57 -5.20 0.63 -23.70
CA ASN A 57 -6.23 0.81 -24.72
C ASN A 57 -6.66 -0.55 -25.26
N GLY A 58 -7.81 -1.03 -24.81
CA GLY A 58 -8.46 -2.25 -25.27
C GLY A 58 -9.62 -1.98 -26.24
N THR A 59 -9.74 -0.78 -26.81
CA THR A 59 -10.83 -0.44 -27.75
C THR A 59 -10.64 -1.04 -29.16
N GLY A 60 -9.43 -1.53 -29.45
CA GLY A 60 -9.06 -2.03 -30.79
C GLY A 60 -8.77 -0.91 -31.82
N ASN A 61 -8.79 0.36 -31.38
CA ASN A 61 -8.47 1.51 -32.21
C ASN A 61 -7.41 2.38 -31.54
N SER A 62 -6.25 2.53 -32.17
CA SER A 62 -5.13 3.36 -31.68
C SER A 62 -5.49 4.85 -31.57
N ASP A 63 -6.48 5.32 -32.34
CA ASP A 63 -6.95 6.72 -32.20
C ASP A 63 -7.51 7.00 -30.81
N ASN A 64 -7.83 5.99 -30.03
CA ASN A 64 -8.31 6.13 -28.65
C ASN A 64 -7.17 6.07 -27.59
N ASP A 65 -5.91 5.98 -27.99
CA ASP A 65 -4.79 5.99 -27.03
C ASP A 65 -4.79 7.27 -26.17
N TYR A 66 -5.20 8.40 -26.75
CA TYR A 66 -5.31 9.66 -26.03
C TYR A 66 -6.31 9.60 -24.85
N LEU A 67 -7.37 8.79 -24.96
CA LEU A 67 -8.34 8.62 -23.87
C LEU A 67 -7.71 7.87 -22.69
N SER A 68 -7.04 6.75 -22.96
CA SER A 68 -6.36 5.97 -21.95
C SER A 68 -5.25 6.76 -21.27
N ASP A 69 -4.49 7.52 -22.03
CA ASP A 69 -3.42 8.40 -21.53
C ASP A 69 -4.00 9.55 -20.72
N GLY A 70 -5.05 10.22 -21.21
CA GLY A 70 -5.72 11.31 -20.52
C GLY A 70 -6.33 10.89 -19.18
N LEU A 71 -6.98 9.73 -19.14
CA LEU A 71 -7.50 9.16 -17.89
C LEU A 71 -6.37 8.94 -16.86
N SER A 72 -5.26 8.34 -17.30
CA SER A 72 -4.12 8.08 -16.41
C SER A 72 -3.47 9.38 -15.93
N GLU A 73 -3.36 10.39 -16.78
CA GLU A 73 -2.81 11.71 -16.43
C GLU A 73 -3.71 12.46 -15.44
N ASN A 74 -5.02 12.43 -15.65
CA ASN A 74 -6.00 13.03 -14.71
C ASN A 74 -5.93 12.33 -13.34
N LEU A 75 -5.82 11.01 -13.30
CA LEU A 75 -5.62 10.26 -12.06
C LEU A 75 -4.35 10.69 -11.33
N ILE A 76 -3.22 10.86 -12.02
CA ILE A 76 -1.98 11.35 -11.43
C ILE A 76 -2.20 12.74 -10.83
N ASN A 77 -2.86 13.64 -11.55
CA ASN A 77 -3.13 15.01 -11.12
C ASN A 77 -4.03 15.05 -9.88
N ASP A 78 -5.13 14.30 -9.90
CA ASP A 78 -6.11 14.28 -8.82
C ASP A 78 -5.58 13.61 -7.55
N LEU A 79 -4.89 12.46 -7.68
CA LEU A 79 -4.20 11.81 -6.57
C LEU A 79 -3.11 12.69 -5.95
N SER A 80 -2.42 13.51 -6.76
CA SER A 80 -1.38 14.41 -6.28
C SER A 80 -1.90 15.53 -5.37
N ARG A 81 -3.21 15.76 -5.34
CA ARG A 81 -3.86 16.71 -4.42
C ARG A 81 -4.14 16.11 -3.05
N LEU A 82 -4.06 14.78 -2.91
CA LEU A 82 -4.29 14.12 -1.63
C LEU A 82 -3.13 14.37 -0.66
N PRO A 83 -3.40 14.84 0.57
CA PRO A 83 -2.35 15.07 1.55
C PRO A 83 -1.71 13.73 1.96
N ARG A 84 -0.40 13.73 2.12
CA ARG A 84 0.42 12.58 2.57
C ARG A 84 0.55 11.43 1.57
N LEU A 85 0.00 11.52 0.36
CA LEU A 85 0.19 10.54 -0.70
C LEU A 85 1.27 11.02 -1.67
N LYS A 86 2.36 10.24 -1.78
CA LYS A 86 3.41 10.48 -2.76
C LYS A 86 3.01 9.85 -4.09
N VAL A 87 2.76 10.64 -5.11
CA VAL A 87 2.40 10.16 -6.45
C VAL A 87 3.61 10.24 -7.37
N ILE A 88 3.87 9.17 -8.10
CA ILE A 88 4.98 9.12 -9.07
C ILE A 88 4.63 9.95 -10.30
N ALA A 89 5.60 10.74 -10.77
CA ALA A 89 5.44 11.58 -11.93
C ALA A 89 5.14 10.76 -13.20
N ARG A 90 4.29 11.33 -14.07
CA ARG A 90 3.90 10.75 -15.37
C ARG A 90 5.12 10.26 -16.18
N SER A 91 6.19 11.05 -16.27
CA SER A 91 7.39 10.70 -17.03
C SER A 91 8.07 9.42 -16.59
N SER A 92 7.90 9.01 -15.33
CA SER A 92 8.43 7.76 -14.77
C SER A 92 7.47 6.60 -14.97
N SER A 93 6.18 6.79 -14.65
CA SER A 93 5.14 5.78 -14.78
C SER A 93 4.91 5.34 -16.23
N PHE A 94 4.93 6.27 -17.16
CA PHE A 94 4.62 6.02 -18.58
C PHE A 94 5.71 5.24 -19.34
N ARG A 95 6.84 4.96 -18.70
CA ARG A 95 7.81 3.97 -19.20
C ARG A 95 7.29 2.53 -19.14
N TYR A 96 6.31 2.28 -18.29
CA TYR A 96 5.67 0.97 -18.08
C TYR A 96 4.34 0.93 -18.83
N ARG A 97 4.41 1.00 -20.15
CA ARG A 97 3.25 0.93 -21.05
C ARG A 97 3.10 -0.46 -21.64
N GLY A 98 1.86 -0.94 -21.75
CA GLY A 98 1.53 -2.17 -22.48
C GLY A 98 0.75 -3.17 -21.63
N GLU A 99 0.30 -4.24 -22.29
CA GLU A 99 -0.56 -5.26 -21.67
C GLU A 99 0.20 -6.22 -20.75
N ASN A 100 1.51 -6.43 -21.00
CA ASN A 100 2.33 -7.43 -20.32
C ASN A 100 3.35 -6.78 -19.37
N VAL A 101 2.96 -5.69 -18.70
CA VAL A 101 3.83 -5.05 -17.71
C VAL A 101 3.93 -5.92 -16.47
N ASP A 102 5.15 -6.24 -16.06
CA ASP A 102 5.41 -6.83 -14.74
C ASP A 102 5.21 -5.75 -13.67
N ILE A 103 4.05 -5.83 -12.99
CA ILE A 103 3.64 -4.89 -11.95
C ILE A 103 4.64 -4.87 -10.80
N GLN A 104 5.18 -6.04 -10.42
CA GLN A 104 6.14 -6.16 -9.33
C GLN A 104 7.48 -5.51 -9.68
N ASP A 105 7.94 -5.71 -10.92
CA ASP A 105 9.17 -5.07 -11.39
C ASP A 105 9.01 -3.54 -11.48
N ALA A 106 7.88 -3.07 -12.02
CA ALA A 106 7.54 -1.66 -12.07
C ALA A 106 7.49 -1.05 -10.67
N ALA A 107 6.83 -1.71 -9.71
CA ALA A 107 6.72 -1.27 -8.32
C ALA A 107 8.09 -1.10 -7.65
N ARG A 108 8.95 -2.12 -7.78
CA ARG A 108 10.32 -2.07 -7.23
C ARG A 108 11.13 -0.92 -7.80
N LYS A 109 11.08 -0.72 -9.12
CA LYS A 109 11.85 0.34 -9.80
C LYS A 109 11.31 1.74 -9.53
N LEU A 110 10.00 1.88 -9.34
CA LEU A 110 9.35 3.14 -8.99
C LEU A 110 9.39 3.43 -7.48
N GLY A 111 9.65 2.42 -6.63
CA GLY A 111 9.74 2.54 -5.18
C GLY A 111 8.42 2.95 -4.54
N VAL A 112 7.31 2.29 -4.92
CA VAL A 112 5.96 2.61 -4.46
C VAL A 112 5.31 1.48 -3.70
N GLY A 113 4.44 1.82 -2.74
CA GLY A 113 3.65 0.87 -1.96
C GLY A 113 2.39 0.38 -2.68
N ALA A 114 1.91 1.12 -3.69
CA ALA A 114 0.76 0.72 -4.50
C ALA A 114 0.93 1.08 -5.97
N ILE A 115 0.28 0.30 -6.82
CA ILE A 115 0.12 0.60 -8.25
C ILE A 115 -1.37 0.65 -8.59
N LEU A 116 -1.77 1.73 -9.25
CA LEU A 116 -3.07 1.87 -9.90
C LEU A 116 -2.87 1.60 -11.40
N THR A 117 -3.62 0.66 -11.92
CA THR A 117 -3.63 0.29 -13.34
C THR A 117 -5.04 0.08 -13.83
N GLY A 118 -5.24 0.01 -15.14
CA GLY A 118 -6.57 -0.18 -15.71
C GLY A 118 -6.56 -0.41 -17.21
N ARG A 119 -7.76 -0.58 -17.72
CA ARG A 119 -8.01 -0.81 -19.16
C ARG A 119 -9.24 0.00 -19.59
N VAL A 120 -9.15 0.60 -20.75
CA VAL A 120 -10.29 1.20 -21.46
C VAL A 120 -10.67 0.29 -22.62
N SER A 121 -11.88 -0.19 -22.63
CA SER A 121 -12.42 -1.03 -23.71
C SER A 121 -13.75 -0.45 -24.23
N ARG A 122 -14.18 -0.89 -25.39
CA ARG A 122 -15.43 -0.44 -25.99
C ARG A 122 -16.54 -1.46 -25.71
N ARG A 123 -17.72 -0.97 -25.31
CA ARG A 123 -18.90 -1.78 -25.11
C ARG A 123 -20.11 -1.10 -25.80
N GLY A 124 -20.35 -1.50 -27.03
CA GLY A 124 -21.33 -0.79 -27.86
C GLY A 124 -20.86 0.63 -28.19
N ASP A 125 -21.68 1.61 -27.85
CA ASP A 125 -21.36 3.04 -28.00
C ASP A 125 -20.66 3.64 -26.78
N ASP A 126 -20.60 2.89 -25.68
CA ASP A 126 -19.98 3.32 -24.43
C ASP A 126 -18.55 2.77 -24.28
N LEU A 127 -17.80 3.41 -23.40
CA LEU A 127 -16.52 2.93 -22.89
C LEU A 127 -16.73 2.19 -21.57
N GLN A 128 -16.08 1.05 -21.44
CA GLN A 128 -15.91 0.33 -20.19
C GLN A 128 -14.50 0.60 -19.70
N ILE A 129 -14.39 1.24 -18.53
CA ILE A 129 -13.14 1.58 -17.87
C ILE A 129 -13.03 0.70 -16.64
N SER A 130 -12.10 -0.23 -16.64
CA SER A 130 -11.76 -1.02 -15.46
C SER A 130 -10.52 -0.44 -14.80
N ALA A 131 -10.53 -0.34 -13.48
CA ALA A 131 -9.39 0.11 -12.70
C ALA A 131 -9.17 -0.81 -11.51
N GLU A 132 -7.91 -1.00 -11.12
CA GLU A 132 -7.54 -1.76 -9.93
C GLU A 132 -6.34 -1.15 -9.22
N LEU A 133 -6.37 -1.20 -7.90
CA LEU A 133 -5.30 -0.80 -7.00
C LEU A 133 -4.66 -2.04 -6.39
N ILE A 134 -3.36 -2.19 -6.56
CA ILE A 134 -2.59 -3.36 -6.16
C ILE A 134 -1.59 -2.96 -5.08
N ASN A 135 -1.57 -3.68 -3.97
CA ASN A 135 -0.53 -3.60 -2.96
C ASN A 135 0.75 -4.25 -3.50
N THR A 136 1.85 -3.51 -3.48
CA THR A 136 3.11 -4.00 -4.06
C THR A 136 3.92 -4.89 -3.11
N ALA A 137 3.59 -4.90 -1.81
CA ALA A 137 4.28 -5.71 -0.82
C ALA A 137 3.93 -7.20 -0.94
N ASP A 138 2.66 -7.51 -1.22
CA ASP A 138 2.13 -8.88 -1.25
C ASP A 138 1.38 -9.23 -2.55
N ASN A 139 1.33 -8.30 -3.51
CA ASN A 139 0.64 -8.42 -4.78
C ASN A 139 -0.88 -8.68 -4.65
N THR A 140 -1.47 -8.22 -3.56
CA THR A 140 -2.91 -8.32 -3.36
C THR A 140 -3.65 -7.14 -3.98
N ARG A 141 -4.86 -7.40 -4.48
CA ARG A 141 -5.75 -6.34 -4.95
C ARG A 141 -6.45 -5.70 -3.76
N ILE A 142 -6.20 -4.40 -3.55
CA ILE A 142 -6.82 -3.62 -2.49
C ILE A 142 -8.22 -3.19 -2.88
N TRP A 143 -8.35 -2.76 -4.14
CA TRP A 143 -9.58 -2.24 -4.70
C TRP A 143 -9.65 -2.48 -6.19
N ALA A 144 -10.86 -2.67 -6.73
CA ALA A 144 -11.12 -2.66 -8.17
C ALA A 144 -12.58 -2.30 -8.45
N ASP A 145 -12.79 -1.60 -9.56
CA ASP A 145 -14.14 -1.26 -10.03
C ASP A 145 -14.20 -1.14 -11.56
N VAL A 146 -15.42 -1.11 -12.09
CA VAL A 146 -15.70 -1.03 -13.52
C VAL A 146 -16.75 0.03 -13.79
N TYR A 147 -16.38 1.02 -14.57
CA TYR A 147 -17.21 2.16 -14.97
C TYR A 147 -17.64 2.00 -16.41
N ASN A 148 -18.96 2.12 -16.67
CA ASN A 148 -19.51 2.20 -18.01
C ASN A 148 -19.95 3.63 -18.24
N ARG A 149 -19.32 4.32 -19.19
CA ARG A 149 -19.54 5.76 -19.45
C ARG A 149 -19.53 6.04 -20.95
N SER A 150 -20.29 7.02 -21.37
CA SER A 150 -20.13 7.58 -22.71
C SER A 150 -18.73 8.19 -22.88
N VAL A 151 -18.28 8.36 -24.10
CA VAL A 151 -16.98 9.01 -24.38
C VAL A 151 -16.89 10.39 -23.74
N SER A 152 -18.00 11.16 -23.73
CA SER A 152 -18.07 12.49 -23.14
C SER A 152 -17.93 12.49 -21.61
N ASP A 153 -18.42 11.44 -20.95
CA ASP A 153 -18.41 11.34 -19.49
C ASP A 153 -17.21 10.54 -18.93
N ALA A 154 -16.47 9.85 -19.80
CA ALA A 154 -15.32 9.04 -19.41
C ALA A 154 -14.27 9.84 -18.62
N MET A 155 -14.09 11.11 -18.94
CA MET A 155 -13.12 11.99 -18.28
C MET A 155 -13.51 12.41 -16.84
N LYS A 156 -14.70 12.02 -16.35
CA LYS A 156 -15.12 12.20 -14.95
C LYS A 156 -14.73 10.99 -14.07
N VAL A 157 -14.44 9.85 -14.68
CA VAL A 157 -14.09 8.61 -13.98
C VAL A 157 -12.86 8.75 -13.06
N PRO A 158 -11.80 9.51 -13.40
CA PRO A 158 -10.70 9.75 -12.48
C PRO A 158 -11.12 10.30 -11.11
N GLU A 159 -12.03 11.27 -11.07
CA GLU A 159 -12.54 11.83 -9.82
C GLU A 159 -13.28 10.77 -8.99
N GLU A 160 -14.11 9.94 -9.65
CA GLU A 160 -14.85 8.84 -9.00
C GLU A 160 -13.88 7.79 -8.41
N ILE A 161 -12.82 7.44 -9.16
CA ILE A 161 -11.78 6.51 -8.69
C ILE A 161 -11.06 7.08 -7.46
N VAL A 162 -10.63 8.34 -7.51
CA VAL A 162 -9.91 8.99 -6.42
C VAL A 162 -10.79 9.05 -5.16
N GLN A 163 -12.07 9.36 -5.30
CA GLN A 163 -13.00 9.33 -4.18
C GLN A 163 -13.09 7.93 -3.57
N ALA A 164 -13.29 6.90 -4.39
CA ALA A 164 -13.47 5.52 -3.94
C ALA A 164 -12.23 4.93 -3.22
N ILE A 165 -11.01 5.33 -3.60
CA ILE A 165 -9.78 4.84 -2.96
C ILE A 165 -9.31 5.70 -1.78
N SER A 166 -9.98 6.83 -1.52
CA SER A 166 -9.64 7.76 -0.43
C SER A 166 -10.49 7.55 0.82
N GLU A 167 -11.54 6.72 0.73
CA GLU A 167 -12.42 6.31 1.83
C GLU A 167 -11.82 5.14 2.63
#